data_73dda2587b1fd1aa6467ca8294672a7a
#
_entry.id   73dda2587b1fd1aa6467ca8294672a7a
#
_cell.length_a   1.000
_cell.length_b   1.000
_cell.length_c   1.000
_cell.angle_alpha   90.00
_cell.angle_beta   90.00
_cell.angle_gamma   90.00
#
_symmetry.space_group_name_H-M   'P 1'
#
loop_
_entity.id
_entity.type
_entity.pdbx_description
1 polymer ?
#
loop_
_entity_poly.entity_id
_entity_poly.type
_entity_poly.pdbx_seq_one_letter_code
_entity_poly.pdbx_strand_id
1 'polypeptide(L)'
;MRKSLIFIGLLFFGLFAKAQEMPLMRPIPDHSFAHFERNHLVFPGDNTAMERFFAKMDSVIFLGQGNVSIMHIGGSHVQAGSFTQQFRDNLFSISDELMGGSYFVFPFTAGKTNNPSHFMVSYTGEWEYCRNAVSRPTDKRMGLAGAAVTTTDPEASISIVTRERYPSDLQPEYTFNKVTVLGFSETENVVPVVHCDSVTIPGLYDEWLSTYTFQLPDFTDSVCIGFDSVAGEFTLTGVLLDNGMTGVSVHGVGVNGASVPSYLRCDDFERDLDLIRPDLIIFGIGINDAAEKNFEKETFKQNYGELISIMQRVNPDCALLFMTNNDSFKRIKKKKYEVNPNGKIVQQAFMEMAEDYGAAVWDQFDVMGGLRSMQNWEKAGLAQKDKIHFTRDGYKLIGDLLYNALIESYMQHVRQNAKQ
;
A
#
# COMPACT_ATOMS: atom_id res chain seq x y z
N MET A 1 10.46 -17.69 -28.55
CA MET A 1 9.64 -17.97 -27.35
C MET A 1 9.93 -19.31 -26.64
N ARG A 2 10.16 -20.45 -27.33
CA ARG A 2 10.46 -21.74 -26.64
C ARG A 2 11.87 -21.87 -26.00
N LYS A 3 12.83 -21.01 -26.32
CA LYS A 3 14.21 -21.12 -25.78
C LYS A 3 14.41 -20.39 -24.44
N SER A 4 13.60 -19.40 -24.12
CA SER A 4 13.71 -18.66 -22.84
C SER A 4 13.15 -19.45 -21.66
N LEU A 5 12.08 -20.21 -21.84
CA LEU A 5 11.48 -21.05 -20.79
C LEU A 5 12.43 -22.17 -20.32
N ILE A 6 13.25 -22.74 -21.22
CA ILE A 6 14.23 -23.77 -20.85
C ILE A 6 15.39 -23.16 -20.04
N PHE A 7 15.72 -21.89 -20.28
CA PHE A 7 16.82 -21.23 -19.57
C PHE A 7 16.42 -20.85 -18.13
N ILE A 8 15.17 -20.44 -17.88
CA ILE A 8 14.65 -20.14 -16.54
C ILE A 8 14.50 -21.40 -15.71
N GLY A 9 14.01 -22.50 -16.28
CA GLY A 9 13.94 -23.80 -15.60
C GLY A 9 15.32 -24.37 -15.25
N LEU A 10 16.33 -24.18 -16.08
CA LEU A 10 17.70 -24.61 -15.82
C LEU A 10 18.43 -23.70 -14.81
N LEU A 11 18.12 -22.42 -14.74
CA LEU A 11 18.62 -21.53 -13.72
C LEU A 11 18.07 -21.91 -12.32
N PHE A 12 16.80 -22.29 -12.21
CA PHE A 12 16.22 -22.76 -10.95
C PHE A 12 16.76 -24.13 -10.54
N PHE A 13 16.95 -25.07 -11.46
CA PHE A 13 17.55 -26.38 -11.13
C PHE A 13 19.03 -26.28 -10.74
N GLY A 14 19.77 -25.33 -11.29
CA GLY A 14 21.17 -25.05 -10.91
C GLY A 14 21.30 -24.37 -9.54
N LEU A 15 20.28 -23.64 -9.09
CA LEU A 15 20.23 -22.94 -7.79
C LEU A 15 19.96 -23.89 -6.62
N PHE A 16 19.30 -25.03 -6.84
CA PHE A 16 19.07 -26.04 -5.80
C PHE A 16 20.32 -26.84 -5.39
N ALA A 17 21.42 -26.75 -6.13
CA ALA A 17 22.64 -27.49 -5.86
C ALA A 17 23.65 -26.79 -4.94
N LYS A 18 23.42 -25.50 -4.61
CA LYS A 18 24.23 -24.77 -3.63
C LYS A 18 23.35 -24.21 -2.53
N ALA A 19 23.24 -24.92 -1.44
CA ALA A 19 22.46 -24.59 -0.24
C ALA A 19 23.07 -23.44 0.58
N GLN A 20 23.36 -22.25 -0.02
CA GLN A 20 23.94 -21.16 0.77
C GLN A 20 23.63 -19.73 0.32
N GLU A 21 22.95 -19.50 -0.80
CA GLU A 21 22.50 -18.16 -1.15
C GLU A 21 21.02 -18.21 -1.54
N MET A 22 20.20 -17.39 -0.88
CA MET A 22 18.82 -17.12 -1.30
C MET A 22 18.86 -15.92 -2.26
N PRO A 23 18.98 -16.13 -3.58
CA PRO A 23 19.32 -15.09 -4.54
C PRO A 23 18.24 -14.00 -4.66
N LEU A 24 17.04 -14.27 -4.15
CA LEU A 24 15.93 -13.32 -4.14
C LEU A 24 15.91 -12.43 -2.90
N MET A 25 16.67 -12.77 -1.84
CA MET A 25 16.71 -11.98 -0.62
C MET A 25 17.54 -10.71 -0.80
N ARG A 26 17.08 -9.63 -0.20
CA ARG A 26 17.82 -8.37 -0.15
C ARG A 26 18.87 -8.41 0.97
N PRO A 27 20.07 -7.90 0.73
CA PRO A 27 21.07 -7.78 1.78
C PRO A 27 20.61 -6.77 2.83
N ILE A 28 20.63 -7.16 4.10
CA ILE A 28 20.26 -6.30 5.23
C ILE A 28 21.53 -5.88 5.96
N PRO A 29 21.77 -4.57 6.17
CA PRO A 29 22.88 -4.09 6.99
C PRO A 29 22.74 -4.60 8.42
N ASP A 30 23.86 -5.02 9.05
CA ASP A 30 23.85 -5.45 10.44
C ASP A 30 23.67 -4.25 11.38
N HIS A 31 22.74 -4.38 12.31
CA HIS A 31 22.48 -3.42 13.38
C HIS A 31 22.27 -4.17 14.70
N SER A 32 23.26 -4.14 15.57
CA SER A 32 23.28 -4.89 16.84
C SER A 32 22.13 -4.57 17.81
N PHE A 33 21.32 -3.54 17.54
CA PHE A 33 20.14 -3.17 18.31
C PHE A 33 18.83 -3.75 17.79
N ALA A 34 18.86 -4.44 16.66
CA ALA A 34 17.70 -5.05 16.00
C ALA A 34 17.85 -6.58 16.00
N HIS A 35 16.75 -7.30 15.87
CA HIS A 35 16.70 -8.78 15.87
C HIS A 35 16.42 -9.27 14.45
N PHE A 36 17.31 -8.96 13.51
CA PHE A 36 17.08 -9.30 12.09
C PHE A 36 17.09 -10.80 11.81
N GLU A 37 17.67 -11.60 12.71
CA GLU A 37 17.57 -13.06 12.70
C GLU A 37 16.15 -13.59 12.94
N ARG A 38 15.24 -12.75 13.42
CA ARG A 38 13.80 -13.05 13.62
C ARG A 38 12.91 -12.50 12.51
N ASN A 39 13.50 -12.02 11.42
CA ASN A 39 12.77 -11.44 10.31
C ASN A 39 12.14 -12.52 9.42
N HIS A 40 11.00 -13.06 9.83
CA HIS A 40 10.20 -14.04 9.09
C HIS A 40 8.71 -13.81 9.36
N LEU A 41 7.83 -14.40 8.54
CA LEU A 41 6.40 -14.44 8.82
C LEU A 41 6.09 -15.52 9.84
N VAL A 42 5.16 -15.21 10.75
CA VAL A 42 4.60 -16.13 11.74
C VAL A 42 3.16 -16.45 11.35
N PHE A 43 2.77 -17.71 11.46
CA PHE A 43 1.42 -18.20 11.17
C PHE A 43 0.83 -18.80 12.46
N PRO A 44 0.13 -18.01 13.30
CA PRO A 44 -0.41 -18.50 14.56
C PRO A 44 -1.58 -19.49 14.38
N GLY A 45 -2.32 -19.37 13.27
CA GLY A 45 -3.49 -20.19 12.95
C GLY A 45 -3.40 -20.88 11.60
N ASP A 46 -4.53 -21.00 10.93
CA ASP A 46 -4.63 -21.52 9.56
C ASP A 46 -3.95 -20.59 8.55
N ASN A 47 -3.17 -21.15 7.59
CA ASN A 47 -2.47 -20.38 6.58
C ASN A 47 -3.00 -20.60 5.15
N THR A 48 -4.16 -21.24 5.02
CA THR A 48 -4.74 -21.63 3.71
C THR A 48 -4.91 -20.44 2.77
N ALA A 49 -5.31 -19.27 3.27
CA ALA A 49 -5.45 -18.08 2.44
C ALA A 49 -4.09 -17.59 1.90
N MET A 50 -3.04 -17.66 2.70
CA MET A 50 -1.69 -17.31 2.27
C MET A 50 -1.12 -18.32 1.25
N GLU A 51 -1.41 -19.61 1.41
CA GLU A 51 -1.04 -20.62 0.41
C GLU A 51 -1.74 -20.39 -0.93
N ARG A 52 -3.03 -19.98 -0.93
CA ARG A 52 -3.74 -19.57 -2.16
C ARG A 52 -3.11 -18.34 -2.81
N PHE A 53 -2.71 -17.36 -2.00
CA PHE A 53 -1.99 -16.19 -2.49
C PHE A 53 -0.67 -16.59 -3.14
N PHE A 54 0.11 -17.47 -2.53
CA PHE A 54 1.36 -17.96 -3.09
C PHE A 54 1.14 -18.75 -4.38
N ALA A 55 0.09 -19.57 -4.47
CA ALA A 55 -0.27 -20.26 -5.71
C ALA A 55 -0.63 -19.29 -6.86
N LYS A 56 -1.24 -18.14 -6.57
CA LYS A 56 -1.42 -17.07 -7.58
C LYS A 56 -0.09 -16.45 -7.98
N MET A 57 0.82 -16.23 -7.05
CA MET A 57 2.18 -15.76 -7.36
C MET A 57 2.91 -16.74 -8.28
N ASP A 58 2.77 -18.06 -8.07
CA ASP A 58 3.32 -19.09 -8.97
C ASP A 58 2.80 -18.92 -10.40
N SER A 59 1.50 -18.66 -10.56
CA SER A 59 0.90 -18.47 -11.89
C SER A 59 1.48 -17.26 -12.62
N VAL A 60 1.69 -16.16 -11.91
CA VAL A 60 2.29 -14.96 -12.49
C VAL A 60 3.79 -15.16 -12.76
N ILE A 61 4.55 -15.68 -11.81
CA ILE A 61 6.02 -15.78 -11.89
C ILE A 61 6.45 -16.87 -12.88
N PHE A 62 5.82 -18.06 -12.85
CA PHE A 62 6.26 -19.19 -13.66
C PHE A 62 5.53 -19.33 -14.98
N LEU A 63 4.27 -18.87 -15.07
CA LEU A 63 3.43 -19.03 -16.24
C LEU A 63 3.19 -17.71 -16.99
N GLY A 64 3.50 -16.56 -16.42
CA GLY A 64 3.18 -15.25 -16.96
C GLY A 64 1.67 -15.03 -17.14
N GLN A 65 0.85 -15.59 -16.23
CA GLN A 65 -0.60 -15.59 -16.33
C GLN A 65 -1.27 -15.06 -15.08
N GLY A 66 -2.36 -14.31 -15.28
CA GLY A 66 -3.14 -13.73 -14.20
C GLY A 66 -2.51 -12.47 -13.61
N ASN A 67 -3.19 -11.94 -12.59
CA ASN A 67 -2.76 -10.77 -11.84
C ASN A 67 -2.81 -11.07 -10.36
N VAL A 68 -1.87 -10.51 -9.62
CA VAL A 68 -1.86 -10.48 -8.15
C VAL A 68 -2.01 -9.04 -7.70
N SER A 69 -2.99 -8.78 -6.85
CA SER A 69 -3.23 -7.46 -6.26
C SER A 69 -2.88 -7.48 -4.77
N ILE A 70 -1.98 -6.60 -4.36
CA ILE A 70 -1.55 -6.43 -2.97
C ILE A 70 -1.95 -5.03 -2.51
N MET A 71 -2.67 -4.92 -1.40
CA MET A 71 -2.97 -3.64 -0.76
C MET A 71 -2.21 -3.51 0.54
N HIS A 72 -1.46 -2.42 0.70
CA HIS A 72 -0.85 -2.02 1.97
C HIS A 72 -1.64 -0.85 2.55
N ILE A 73 -2.44 -1.12 3.59
CA ILE A 73 -3.27 -0.12 4.26
C ILE A 73 -2.62 0.37 5.55
N GLY A 74 -2.62 1.71 5.76
CA GLY A 74 -1.99 2.26 6.95
C GLY A 74 -2.27 3.73 7.21
N GLY A 75 -1.41 4.32 8.01
CA GLY A 75 -1.40 5.74 8.35
C GLY A 75 -0.29 6.52 7.63
N SER A 76 0.39 7.39 8.36
CA SER A 76 1.48 8.23 7.85
C SER A 76 2.67 7.43 7.30
N HIS A 77 2.95 6.25 7.81
CA HIS A 77 4.03 5.40 7.30
C HIS A 77 3.76 4.93 5.86
N VAL A 78 2.50 4.63 5.54
CA VAL A 78 2.09 4.23 4.19
C VAL A 78 1.92 5.46 3.29
N GLN A 79 1.35 6.57 3.79
CA GLN A 79 1.28 7.83 3.00
C GLN A 79 2.66 8.37 2.64
N ALA A 80 3.70 8.12 3.45
CA ALA A 80 5.08 8.50 3.09
C ALA A 80 5.55 7.86 1.77
N GLY A 81 5.00 6.70 1.41
CA GLY A 81 5.23 5.99 0.15
C GLY A 81 6.50 5.17 0.10
N SER A 82 7.61 5.65 0.70
CA SER A 82 8.95 5.04 0.55
C SER A 82 9.02 3.58 1.02
N PHE A 83 8.25 3.22 2.03
CA PHE A 83 8.16 1.85 2.53
C PHE A 83 7.49 0.92 1.51
N THR A 84 6.25 1.23 1.14
CA THR A 84 5.47 0.45 0.17
C THR A 84 6.17 0.39 -1.19
N GLN A 85 6.80 1.49 -1.57
CA GLN A 85 7.59 1.57 -2.79
C GLN A 85 8.78 0.59 -2.78
N GLN A 86 9.58 0.58 -1.72
CA GLN A 86 10.73 -0.32 -1.62
C GLN A 86 10.29 -1.79 -1.66
N PHE A 87 9.19 -2.13 -0.99
CA PHE A 87 8.59 -3.46 -1.04
C PHE A 87 8.19 -3.84 -2.48
N ARG A 88 7.51 -2.93 -3.20
CA ARG A 88 7.10 -3.11 -4.59
C ARG A 88 8.30 -3.30 -5.52
N ASP A 89 9.31 -2.44 -5.42
CA ASP A 89 10.51 -2.49 -6.26
C ASP A 89 11.26 -3.81 -6.08
N ASN A 90 11.31 -4.32 -4.85
CA ASN A 90 11.90 -5.61 -4.57
C ASN A 90 11.11 -6.75 -5.24
N LEU A 91 9.77 -6.71 -5.24
CA LEU A 91 8.95 -7.68 -5.96
C LEU A 91 9.22 -7.63 -7.47
N PHE A 92 9.22 -6.44 -8.06
CA PHE A 92 9.46 -6.27 -9.49
C PHE A 92 10.86 -6.71 -9.93
N SER A 93 11.84 -6.67 -9.03
CA SER A 93 13.19 -7.16 -9.34
C SER A 93 13.32 -8.68 -9.45
N ILE A 94 12.27 -9.44 -9.12
CA ILE A 94 12.25 -10.90 -9.31
C ILE A 94 12.20 -11.21 -10.81
N SER A 95 11.39 -10.48 -11.58
CA SER A 95 11.24 -10.61 -13.02
C SER A 95 10.61 -9.34 -13.60
N ASP A 96 11.07 -8.90 -14.78
CA ASP A 96 10.48 -7.78 -15.52
C ASP A 96 8.99 -8.02 -15.85
N GLU A 97 8.58 -9.29 -15.94
CA GLU A 97 7.19 -9.70 -16.24
C GLU A 97 6.24 -9.41 -15.05
N LEU A 98 6.75 -9.07 -13.87
CA LEU A 98 5.92 -8.75 -12.71
C LEU A 98 5.37 -7.31 -12.68
N MET A 99 5.78 -6.45 -13.62
CA MET A 99 5.40 -5.04 -13.65
C MET A 99 4.04 -4.74 -14.30
N GLY A 100 3.17 -5.70 -14.34
CA GLY A 100 1.82 -5.54 -14.86
C GLY A 100 0.83 -5.04 -13.81
N GLY A 101 -0.37 -4.70 -14.31
CA GLY A 101 -1.53 -4.41 -13.49
C GLY A 101 -1.75 -2.94 -13.20
N SER A 102 -2.50 -2.69 -12.16
CA SER A 102 -3.03 -1.37 -11.83
C SER A 102 -2.27 -0.69 -10.68
N TYR A 103 -2.44 0.63 -10.58
CA TYR A 103 -1.75 1.45 -9.61
C TYR A 103 -2.68 2.52 -9.04
N PHE A 104 -3.05 2.41 -7.75
CA PHE A 104 -3.93 3.36 -7.09
C PHE A 104 -3.15 4.58 -6.61
N VAL A 105 -3.66 5.76 -6.97
CA VAL A 105 -3.07 7.06 -6.66
C VAL A 105 -4.11 7.97 -6.03
N PHE A 106 -3.72 8.72 -5.00
CA PHE A 106 -4.49 9.86 -4.50
C PHE A 106 -3.64 11.13 -4.59
N PRO A 107 -4.19 12.26 -5.10
CA PRO A 107 -3.43 13.49 -5.33
C PRO A 107 -3.26 14.33 -4.06
N PHE A 108 -2.51 13.84 -3.09
CA PHE A 108 -2.31 14.50 -1.79
C PHE A 108 -1.74 15.92 -1.90
N THR A 109 -1.01 16.23 -2.98
CA THR A 109 -0.48 17.58 -3.22
C THR A 109 -1.60 18.62 -3.37
N ALA A 110 -2.71 18.26 -4.01
CA ALA A 110 -3.89 19.14 -4.10
C ALA A 110 -4.52 19.41 -2.72
N GLY A 111 -4.39 18.44 -1.79
CA GLY A 111 -4.74 18.60 -0.37
C GLY A 111 -3.69 19.35 0.46
N LYS A 112 -2.65 19.92 -0.14
CA LYS A 112 -1.55 20.63 0.53
C LYS A 112 -0.86 19.79 1.61
N THR A 113 -0.78 18.48 1.40
CA THR A 113 -0.08 17.53 2.28
C THR A 113 0.96 16.73 1.49
N ASN A 114 1.79 15.93 2.17
CA ASN A 114 2.86 15.20 1.51
C ASN A 114 2.29 14.12 0.57
N ASN A 115 2.76 14.18 -0.67
CA ASN A 115 2.52 13.13 -1.65
C ASN A 115 3.54 12.00 -1.45
N PRO A 116 3.16 10.72 -1.68
CA PRO A 116 4.12 9.63 -1.82
C PRO A 116 5.23 9.96 -2.82
N SER A 117 6.43 9.42 -2.61
CA SER A 117 7.60 9.78 -3.43
C SER A 117 7.67 9.08 -4.79
N HIS A 118 6.87 8.04 -5.00
CA HIS A 118 6.93 7.16 -6.16
C HIS A 118 6.06 7.61 -7.34
N PHE A 119 5.36 8.72 -7.21
CA PHE A 119 4.72 9.45 -8.30
C PHE A 119 4.69 10.94 -7.96
N MET A 120 4.59 11.76 -8.98
CA MET A 120 4.49 13.20 -8.81
C MET A 120 3.07 13.66 -9.13
N VAL A 121 2.61 14.65 -8.37
CA VAL A 121 1.33 15.32 -8.60
C VAL A 121 1.55 16.82 -8.65
N SER A 122 1.02 17.47 -9.69
CA SER A 122 0.82 18.90 -9.75
C SER A 122 -0.67 19.19 -9.97
N TYR A 123 -1.10 20.40 -9.66
CA TYR A 123 -2.49 20.80 -9.81
C TYR A 123 -2.61 22.28 -10.16
N THR A 124 -3.74 22.65 -10.76
CA THR A 124 -4.18 24.03 -10.95
C THR A 124 -5.51 24.26 -10.26
N GLY A 125 -5.92 25.51 -10.12
CA GLY A 125 -7.20 25.88 -9.52
C GLY A 125 -7.25 25.71 -8.00
N GLU A 126 -8.45 25.80 -7.46
CA GLU A 126 -8.71 25.73 -6.02
C GLU A 126 -9.31 24.39 -5.64
N TRP A 127 -8.73 23.77 -4.59
CA TRP A 127 -9.13 22.47 -4.08
C TRP A 127 -9.34 22.52 -2.58
N GLU A 128 -10.47 22.01 -2.11
CA GLU A 128 -10.75 21.72 -0.71
C GLU A 128 -10.33 20.28 -0.41
N TYR A 129 -9.69 20.06 0.75
CA TYR A 129 -9.22 18.75 1.17
C TYR A 129 -9.90 18.29 2.45
N CYS A 130 -10.39 17.07 2.46
CA CYS A 130 -10.83 16.38 3.66
C CYS A 130 -10.15 15.02 3.80
N ARG A 131 -10.12 14.51 5.03
CA ARG A 131 -9.53 13.20 5.35
C ARG A 131 -10.23 12.54 6.53
N ASN A 132 -10.16 11.22 6.57
CA ASN A 132 -10.78 10.37 7.58
C ASN A 132 -10.14 10.49 8.98
N ALA A 133 -8.90 11.00 9.07
CA ALA A 133 -8.12 11.10 10.31
C ALA A 133 -8.40 12.37 11.13
N VAL A 134 -9.53 13.03 10.93
CA VAL A 134 -9.96 14.20 11.70
C VAL A 134 -10.93 13.81 12.81
N SER A 135 -10.87 14.52 13.94
CA SER A 135 -11.76 14.27 15.07
C SER A 135 -13.18 14.79 14.88
N ARG A 136 -13.41 15.66 13.89
CA ARG A 136 -14.74 16.17 13.55
C ARG A 136 -15.27 15.44 12.33
N PRO A 137 -16.53 14.96 12.35
CA PRO A 137 -17.18 14.43 11.18
C PRO A 137 -17.14 15.45 10.03
N THR A 138 -16.85 14.98 8.84
CA THR A 138 -17.08 15.74 7.60
C THR A 138 -18.33 15.21 6.94
N ASP A 139 -19.04 16.06 6.24
CA ASP A 139 -20.16 15.71 5.36
C ASP A 139 -19.69 15.21 3.98
N LYS A 140 -18.38 15.33 3.71
CA LYS A 140 -17.79 14.85 2.45
C LYS A 140 -17.59 13.35 2.47
N ARG A 141 -18.09 12.68 1.46
CA ARG A 141 -17.88 11.25 1.23
C ARG A 141 -16.41 10.97 0.89
N MET A 142 -15.89 9.88 1.41
CA MET A 142 -14.53 9.42 1.15
C MET A 142 -14.54 7.95 0.77
N GLY A 143 -13.61 7.60 -0.11
CA GLY A 143 -13.44 6.22 -0.58
C GLY A 143 -12.21 5.55 0.01
N LEU A 144 -11.63 4.64 -0.77
CA LEU A 144 -10.49 3.80 -0.40
C LEU A 144 -9.28 4.61 0.11
N ALA A 145 -8.99 5.77 -0.50
CA ALA A 145 -7.87 6.62 -0.07
C ALA A 145 -8.00 7.14 1.37
N GLY A 146 -9.20 7.11 1.96
CA GLY A 146 -9.47 7.75 3.25
C GLY A 146 -9.37 9.28 3.21
N ALA A 147 -9.44 9.84 2.01
CA ALA A 147 -9.34 11.27 1.73
C ALA A 147 -10.14 11.64 0.47
N ALA A 148 -10.46 12.92 0.34
CA ALA A 148 -11.07 13.46 -0.86
C ALA A 148 -10.54 14.88 -1.14
N VAL A 149 -10.52 15.27 -2.40
CA VAL A 149 -10.31 16.66 -2.84
C VAL A 149 -11.49 17.09 -3.68
N THR A 150 -12.02 18.28 -3.37
CA THR A 150 -13.23 18.82 -3.99
C THR A 150 -12.91 20.16 -4.65
N THR A 151 -13.44 20.39 -5.84
CA THR A 151 -13.32 21.66 -6.53
C THR A 151 -14.66 22.13 -7.09
N THR A 152 -14.84 23.44 -7.14
CA THR A 152 -15.90 24.13 -7.89
C THR A 152 -15.31 25.01 -9.00
N ASP A 153 -13.99 24.95 -9.16
CA ASP A 153 -13.26 25.74 -10.16
C ASP A 153 -13.22 24.96 -11.50
N PRO A 154 -13.88 25.46 -12.55
CA PRO A 154 -13.91 24.78 -13.85
C PRO A 154 -12.54 24.69 -14.55
N GLU A 155 -11.58 25.55 -14.16
CA GLU A 155 -10.21 25.52 -14.68
C GLU A 155 -9.25 24.65 -13.83
N ALA A 156 -9.79 23.98 -12.80
CA ALA A 156 -8.99 23.13 -11.97
C ALA A 156 -8.53 21.87 -12.73
N SER A 157 -7.31 21.46 -12.46
CA SER A 157 -6.78 20.21 -13.01
C SER A 157 -5.83 19.51 -12.04
N ILE A 158 -5.66 18.21 -12.25
CA ILE A 158 -4.67 17.37 -11.54
C ILE A 158 -3.84 16.64 -12.59
N SER A 159 -2.54 16.87 -12.54
CA SER A 159 -1.59 16.12 -13.36
C SER A 159 -0.82 15.11 -12.51
N ILE A 160 -0.78 13.86 -12.96
CA ILE A 160 -0.11 12.74 -12.32
C ILE A 160 0.99 12.26 -13.27
N VAL A 161 2.20 12.05 -12.71
CA VAL A 161 3.33 11.46 -13.42
C VAL A 161 3.84 10.28 -12.58
N THR A 162 3.89 9.10 -13.17
CA THR A 162 4.29 7.86 -12.47
C THR A 162 5.81 7.75 -12.26
N ARG A 163 6.55 8.76 -12.69
CA ARG A 163 7.98 8.88 -12.42
C ARG A 163 8.24 9.24 -10.97
N GLU A 164 9.20 8.61 -10.37
CA GLU A 164 9.62 8.93 -9.01
C GLU A 164 10.26 10.31 -8.89
N ARG A 165 9.99 10.94 -7.74
CA ARG A 165 10.65 12.19 -7.35
C ARG A 165 12.18 12.01 -7.16
N TYR A 166 12.60 10.80 -6.80
CA TYR A 166 14.00 10.43 -6.57
C TYR A 166 14.31 9.12 -7.29
N PRO A 167 14.55 9.16 -8.60
CA PRO A 167 14.80 7.96 -9.40
C PRO A 167 15.96 7.13 -8.83
N SER A 168 15.81 5.83 -8.88
CA SER A 168 16.89 4.87 -8.66
C SER A 168 17.13 4.10 -9.96
N ASP A 169 18.37 3.68 -10.21
CA ASP A 169 18.73 2.91 -11.41
C ASP A 169 18.05 1.53 -11.49
N LEU A 170 17.30 1.16 -10.46
CA LEU A 170 16.61 -0.14 -10.32
C LEU A 170 15.12 -0.05 -10.63
N GLN A 171 14.60 1.12 -11.02
CA GLN A 171 13.17 1.29 -11.22
C GLN A 171 12.82 1.28 -12.69
N PRO A 172 12.01 0.28 -13.08
CA PRO A 172 11.36 0.30 -14.37
C PRO A 172 10.30 1.41 -14.40
N GLU A 173 10.20 2.08 -15.54
CA GLU A 173 9.17 3.08 -15.78
C GLU A 173 7.80 2.39 -15.84
N TYR A 174 6.88 2.75 -14.95
CA TYR A 174 5.51 2.31 -15.02
C TYR A 174 4.75 3.18 -16.02
N THR A 175 4.30 2.58 -17.10
CA THR A 175 3.43 3.22 -18.10
C THR A 175 2.05 2.59 -18.07
N PHE A 176 1.04 3.36 -18.45
CA PHE A 176 -0.35 2.97 -18.44
C PHE A 176 -1.08 3.52 -19.70
N ASN A 177 -2.19 2.90 -20.09
CA ASN A 177 -3.04 3.38 -21.16
C ASN A 177 -4.53 3.41 -20.77
N LYS A 178 -4.85 3.13 -19.50
CA LYS A 178 -6.20 3.23 -18.96
C LYS A 178 -6.17 3.99 -17.65
N VAL A 179 -7.09 4.93 -17.50
CA VAL A 179 -7.26 5.76 -16.29
C VAL A 179 -8.68 5.59 -15.80
N THR A 180 -8.85 5.30 -14.51
CA THR A 180 -10.16 5.31 -13.86
C THR A 180 -10.15 6.35 -12.76
N VAL A 181 -10.97 7.38 -12.89
CA VAL A 181 -11.17 8.44 -11.90
C VAL A 181 -12.32 8.02 -10.99
N LEU A 182 -12.01 7.87 -9.69
CA LEU A 182 -12.99 7.63 -8.64
C LEU A 182 -13.45 9.00 -8.12
N GLY A 183 -14.73 9.26 -8.22
CA GLY A 183 -15.27 10.54 -7.80
C GLY A 183 -16.68 10.76 -8.30
N PHE A 184 -17.29 11.83 -7.83
CA PHE A 184 -18.69 12.14 -8.12
C PHE A 184 -18.94 13.64 -8.14
N SER A 185 -20.00 14.04 -8.85
CA SER A 185 -20.63 15.35 -8.76
C SER A 185 -22.04 15.18 -8.22
N GLU A 186 -22.39 15.89 -7.16
CA GLU A 186 -23.76 15.83 -6.61
C GLU A 186 -24.82 16.40 -7.55
N THR A 187 -24.42 17.26 -8.45
CA THR A 187 -25.31 17.92 -9.44
C THR A 187 -25.29 17.23 -10.80
N GLU A 188 -24.49 16.14 -10.97
CA GLU A 188 -24.27 15.41 -12.23
C GLU A 188 -23.80 16.28 -13.42
N ASN A 189 -23.48 17.54 -13.18
CA ASN A 189 -23.18 18.51 -14.23
C ASN A 189 -21.67 18.65 -14.52
N VAL A 190 -20.81 18.15 -13.62
CA VAL A 190 -19.36 18.25 -13.76
C VAL A 190 -18.79 16.88 -14.09
N VAL A 191 -18.25 16.76 -15.29
CA VAL A 191 -17.70 15.50 -15.80
C VAL A 191 -16.18 15.65 -15.95
N PRO A 192 -15.38 14.74 -15.37
CA PRO A 192 -13.95 14.77 -15.60
C PRO A 192 -13.61 14.39 -17.04
N VAL A 193 -12.57 15.00 -17.55
CA VAL A 193 -11.97 14.70 -18.85
C VAL A 193 -10.48 14.48 -18.69
N VAL A 194 -9.90 13.72 -19.59
CA VAL A 194 -8.44 13.52 -19.63
C VAL A 194 -7.86 14.28 -20.81
N HIS A 195 -6.86 15.10 -20.54
CA HIS A 195 -6.07 15.77 -21.56
C HIS A 195 -4.79 14.97 -21.82
N CYS A 196 -4.63 14.52 -23.07
CA CYS A 196 -3.45 13.82 -23.57
C CYS A 196 -2.97 14.59 -24.80
N ASP A 197 -1.80 15.25 -24.68
CA ASP A 197 -1.29 16.19 -25.69
C ASP A 197 -2.33 17.24 -26.11
N SER A 198 -2.80 17.20 -27.36
CA SER A 198 -3.80 18.13 -27.89
C SER A 198 -5.21 17.54 -27.95
N VAL A 199 -5.43 16.34 -27.40
CA VAL A 199 -6.71 15.63 -27.44
C VAL A 199 -7.34 15.61 -26.07
N THR A 200 -8.64 15.94 -26.00
CA THR A 200 -9.46 15.73 -24.81
C THR A 200 -10.24 14.43 -24.98
N ILE A 201 -10.08 13.54 -24.03
CA ILE A 201 -10.70 12.22 -24.02
C ILE A 201 -11.85 12.24 -23.02
N PRO A 202 -13.11 11.99 -23.45
CA PRO A 202 -14.24 11.85 -22.54
C PRO A 202 -14.20 10.53 -21.81
N GLY A 203 -14.66 10.53 -20.54
CA GLY A 203 -14.77 9.33 -19.73
C GLY A 203 -16.06 8.55 -19.99
N LEU A 204 -15.98 7.23 -19.86
CA LEU A 204 -17.14 6.37 -19.74
C LEU A 204 -17.53 6.29 -18.26
N TYR A 205 -18.73 6.79 -17.94
CA TYR A 205 -19.24 6.74 -16.57
C TYR A 205 -19.86 5.40 -16.25
N ASP A 206 -19.44 4.85 -15.12
CA ASP A 206 -20.07 3.69 -14.47
C ASP A 206 -20.83 4.18 -13.24
N GLU A 207 -22.17 4.13 -13.31
CA GLU A 207 -23.06 4.59 -12.24
C GLU A 207 -22.93 3.75 -10.97
N TRP A 208 -22.74 2.44 -11.13
CA TRP A 208 -22.65 1.51 -10.02
C TRP A 208 -21.37 1.71 -9.19
N LEU A 209 -20.25 1.91 -9.88
CA LEU A 209 -18.95 2.13 -9.25
C LEU A 209 -18.69 3.63 -8.97
N SER A 210 -19.50 4.55 -9.48
CA SER A 210 -19.24 6.00 -9.45
C SER A 210 -17.84 6.33 -9.95
N THR A 211 -17.50 5.83 -11.13
CA THR A 211 -16.18 6.01 -11.73
C THR A 211 -16.28 6.46 -13.19
N TYR A 212 -15.26 7.18 -13.63
CA TYR A 212 -15.09 7.56 -15.03
C TYR A 212 -13.85 6.87 -15.58
N THR A 213 -14.02 6.04 -16.60
CA THR A 213 -12.92 5.30 -17.24
C THR A 213 -12.54 5.94 -18.56
N PHE A 214 -11.24 6.10 -18.78
CA PHE A 214 -10.63 6.70 -19.95
C PHE A 214 -9.67 5.69 -20.57
N GLN A 215 -9.85 5.38 -21.86
CA GLN A 215 -8.89 4.61 -22.64
C GLN A 215 -8.00 5.56 -23.42
N LEU A 216 -6.71 5.54 -23.14
CA LEU A 216 -5.71 6.36 -23.83
C LEU A 216 -5.28 5.69 -25.13
N PRO A 217 -4.93 6.47 -26.17
CA PRO A 217 -4.51 5.91 -27.47
C PRO A 217 -3.18 5.14 -27.38
N ASP A 218 -2.27 5.62 -26.55
CA ASP A 218 -0.93 5.06 -26.36
C ASP A 218 -0.59 4.92 -24.87
N PHE A 219 0.46 4.14 -24.59
CA PHE A 219 1.03 4.07 -23.24
C PHE A 219 1.75 5.38 -22.91
N THR A 220 1.54 5.86 -21.71
CA THR A 220 2.16 7.09 -21.18
C THR A 220 2.56 6.92 -19.73
N ASP A 221 3.48 7.74 -19.24
CA ASP A 221 3.84 7.87 -17.83
C ASP A 221 3.11 9.02 -17.13
N SER A 222 2.26 9.78 -17.86
CA SER A 222 1.63 10.98 -17.34
C SER A 222 0.20 11.16 -17.83
N VAL A 223 -0.64 11.80 -17.01
CA VAL A 223 -2.03 12.16 -17.34
C VAL A 223 -2.40 13.47 -16.68
N CYS A 224 -3.20 14.27 -17.39
CA CYS A 224 -3.84 15.45 -16.83
C CYS A 224 -5.36 15.26 -16.81
N ILE A 225 -5.94 15.31 -15.63
CA ILE A 225 -7.39 15.23 -15.38
C ILE A 225 -7.89 16.65 -15.19
N GLY A 226 -8.78 17.09 -16.05
CA GLY A 226 -9.50 18.37 -15.96
C GLY A 226 -11.00 18.13 -15.93
N PHE A 227 -11.76 19.20 -16.16
CA PHE A 227 -13.22 19.13 -16.17
C PHE A 227 -13.76 19.80 -17.43
N ASP A 228 -14.84 19.26 -17.95
CA ASP A 228 -15.61 19.95 -18.98
C ASP A 228 -16.33 21.13 -18.31
N SER A 229 -16.21 22.34 -18.90
CA SER A 229 -16.45 23.63 -18.25
C SER A 229 -17.93 23.90 -17.91
N VAL A 230 -18.48 23.16 -16.98
CA VAL A 230 -19.81 23.44 -16.41
C VAL A 230 -19.65 23.80 -14.94
N ALA A 231 -20.33 24.85 -14.50
CA ALA A 231 -20.33 25.28 -13.10
C ALA A 231 -20.96 24.19 -12.22
N GLY A 232 -20.21 23.72 -11.24
CA GLY A 232 -20.64 22.70 -10.28
C GLY A 232 -19.51 22.22 -9.40
N GLU A 233 -19.81 21.28 -8.51
CA GLU A 233 -18.84 20.69 -7.61
C GLU A 233 -18.45 19.27 -8.11
N PHE A 234 -17.16 18.95 -8.08
CA PHE A 234 -16.66 17.60 -8.26
C PHE A 234 -15.78 17.19 -7.08
N THR A 235 -16.04 16.02 -6.52
CA THR A 235 -15.23 15.41 -5.48
C THR A 235 -14.48 14.19 -6.05
N LEU A 236 -13.16 14.24 -5.99
CA LEU A 236 -12.26 13.16 -6.40
C LEU A 236 -11.79 12.40 -5.17
N THR A 237 -11.97 11.07 -5.16
CA THR A 237 -11.59 10.17 -4.08
C THR A 237 -10.41 9.25 -4.42
N GLY A 238 -10.01 9.19 -5.69
CA GLY A 238 -8.85 8.42 -6.14
C GLY A 238 -8.72 8.35 -7.65
N VAL A 239 -7.60 7.81 -8.09
CA VAL A 239 -7.32 7.52 -9.50
C VAL A 239 -6.67 6.15 -9.58
N LEU A 240 -7.15 5.29 -10.46
CA LEU A 240 -6.52 4.01 -10.77
C LEU A 240 -5.92 4.11 -12.18
N LEU A 241 -4.61 3.89 -12.28
CA LEU A 241 -3.86 3.82 -13.52
C LEU A 241 -3.65 2.34 -13.84
N ASP A 242 -3.86 1.92 -15.10
CA ASP A 242 -3.81 0.50 -15.47
C ASP A 242 -3.10 0.33 -16.81
N ASN A 243 -2.22 -0.65 -16.91
CA ASN A 243 -1.53 -0.99 -18.15
C ASN A 243 -2.10 -2.24 -18.85
N GLY A 244 -3.09 -2.91 -18.24
CA GLY A 244 -3.72 -4.10 -18.79
C GLY A 244 -2.80 -5.33 -18.91
N MET A 245 -1.58 -5.26 -18.40
CA MET A 245 -0.62 -6.36 -18.44
C MET A 245 -0.81 -7.30 -17.24
N THR A 246 -0.41 -8.56 -17.42
CA THR A 246 -0.27 -9.52 -16.32
C THR A 246 0.86 -9.08 -15.41
N GLY A 247 0.73 -9.37 -14.10
CA GLY A 247 1.79 -9.05 -13.14
C GLY A 247 1.28 -8.84 -11.71
N VAL A 248 2.03 -8.08 -10.93
CA VAL A 248 1.72 -7.78 -9.53
C VAL A 248 1.42 -6.29 -9.37
N SER A 249 0.26 -5.98 -8.82
CA SER A 249 -0.12 -4.63 -8.40
C SER A 249 0.17 -4.45 -6.91
N VAL A 250 0.75 -3.31 -6.51
CA VAL A 250 0.95 -2.97 -5.09
C VAL A 250 0.39 -1.58 -4.83
N HIS A 251 -0.72 -1.52 -4.08
CA HIS A 251 -1.46 -0.31 -3.77
C HIS A 251 -1.16 0.18 -2.37
N GLY A 252 -0.57 1.37 -2.24
CA GLY A 252 -0.37 2.03 -0.96
C GLY A 252 -1.58 2.88 -0.58
N VAL A 253 -2.34 2.48 0.42
CA VAL A 253 -3.51 3.18 0.93
C VAL A 253 -3.21 3.71 2.33
N GLY A 254 -2.90 4.99 2.47
CA GLY A 254 -2.51 5.55 3.76
C GLY A 254 -2.81 7.03 3.90
N VAL A 255 -3.25 7.43 5.11
CA VAL A 255 -3.55 8.83 5.45
C VAL A 255 -2.88 9.20 6.76
N ASN A 256 -2.20 10.36 6.76
CA ASN A 256 -1.55 10.89 7.97
C ASN A 256 -2.51 10.99 9.15
N GLY A 257 -2.18 10.28 10.22
CA GLY A 257 -2.96 10.27 11.46
C GLY A 257 -4.12 9.28 11.47
N ALA A 258 -4.34 8.47 10.41
CA ALA A 258 -5.40 7.48 10.38
C ALA A 258 -5.20 6.39 11.45
N SER A 259 -6.29 6.02 12.09
CA SER A 259 -6.48 4.86 12.95
C SER A 259 -7.46 3.88 12.27
N VAL A 260 -7.65 2.68 12.82
CA VAL A 260 -8.58 1.71 12.23
C VAL A 260 -9.99 2.30 12.09
N PRO A 261 -10.59 2.94 13.12
CA PRO A 261 -11.90 3.59 12.99
C PRO A 261 -11.97 4.69 11.92
N SER A 262 -10.82 5.23 11.49
CA SER A 262 -10.80 6.23 10.42
C SER A 262 -11.32 5.66 9.11
N TYR A 263 -10.91 4.44 8.77
CA TYR A 263 -11.34 3.77 7.54
C TYR A 263 -12.78 3.27 7.61
N LEU A 264 -13.28 2.93 8.80
CA LEU A 264 -14.69 2.56 9.00
C LEU A 264 -15.67 3.73 8.75
N ARG A 265 -15.17 4.97 8.67
CA ARG A 265 -15.96 6.17 8.36
C ARG A 265 -15.91 6.58 6.89
N CYS A 266 -15.30 5.76 6.04
CA CYS A 266 -15.21 6.05 4.61
C CYS A 266 -16.38 5.37 3.89
N ASP A 267 -17.38 6.15 3.47
CA ASP A 267 -18.66 5.66 2.93
C ASP A 267 -18.48 4.75 1.71
N ASP A 268 -17.53 5.07 0.86
CA ASP A 268 -17.28 4.39 -0.40
C ASP A 268 -16.11 3.39 -0.34
N PHE A 269 -15.61 3.08 0.87
CA PHE A 269 -14.43 2.21 1.03
C PHE A 269 -14.63 0.82 0.42
N GLU A 270 -15.76 0.18 0.70
CA GLU A 270 -16.07 -1.18 0.20
C GLU A 270 -16.21 -1.19 -1.33
N ARG A 271 -16.93 -0.22 -1.89
CA ARG A 271 -17.09 -0.06 -3.34
C ARG A 271 -15.76 0.14 -4.05
N ASP A 272 -14.94 1.07 -3.56
CA ASP A 272 -13.64 1.39 -4.17
C ASP A 272 -12.64 0.23 -4.01
N LEU A 273 -12.75 -0.53 -2.90
CA LEU A 273 -11.93 -1.72 -2.68
C LEU A 273 -12.18 -2.81 -3.72
N ASP A 274 -13.41 -2.94 -4.20
CA ASP A 274 -13.75 -3.93 -5.24
C ASP A 274 -13.06 -3.64 -6.58
N LEU A 275 -12.70 -2.37 -6.86
CA LEU A 275 -11.94 -2.00 -8.06
C LEU A 275 -10.51 -2.58 -8.09
N ILE A 276 -9.87 -2.70 -6.92
CA ILE A 276 -8.52 -3.25 -6.81
C ILE A 276 -8.52 -4.70 -6.33
N ARG A 277 -9.61 -5.17 -5.73
CA ARG A 277 -9.92 -6.53 -5.29
C ARG A 277 -8.67 -7.31 -4.83
N PRO A 278 -8.06 -6.93 -3.70
CA PRO A 278 -6.75 -7.43 -3.31
C PRO A 278 -6.76 -8.94 -3.00
N ASP A 279 -5.68 -9.61 -3.40
CA ASP A 279 -5.36 -11.01 -3.05
C ASP A 279 -4.62 -11.11 -1.72
N LEU A 280 -3.89 -10.03 -1.37
CA LEU A 280 -3.21 -9.88 -0.08
C LEU A 280 -3.45 -8.46 0.46
N ILE A 281 -3.84 -8.37 1.73
CA ILE A 281 -3.88 -7.10 2.45
C ILE A 281 -2.82 -7.10 3.56
N ILE A 282 -1.92 -6.12 3.49
CA ILE A 282 -0.90 -5.85 4.51
C ILE A 282 -1.42 -4.72 5.40
N PHE A 283 -1.64 -5.00 6.67
CA PHE A 283 -2.12 -4.03 7.65
C PHE A 283 -0.96 -3.36 8.36
N GLY A 284 -0.61 -2.13 7.93
CA GLY A 284 0.37 -1.24 8.58
C GLY A 284 -0.30 -0.13 9.39
N ILE A 285 -1.46 -0.40 9.98
CA ILE A 285 -2.26 0.55 10.75
C ILE A 285 -2.38 0.11 12.20
N GLY A 286 -2.48 1.05 13.14
CA GLY A 286 -2.63 0.76 14.58
C GLY A 286 -1.77 1.62 15.50
N ILE A 287 -0.74 2.30 14.96
CA ILE A 287 0.16 3.14 15.77
C ILE A 287 -0.57 4.36 16.36
N ASN A 288 -1.52 4.94 15.63
CA ASN A 288 -2.36 6.04 16.11
C ASN A 288 -3.39 5.56 17.12
N ASP A 289 -3.96 4.37 16.93
CA ASP A 289 -4.82 3.72 17.92
C ASP A 289 -4.08 3.51 19.25
N ALA A 290 -2.88 2.92 19.18
CA ALA A 290 -2.01 2.71 20.33
C ALA A 290 -1.57 4.02 21.03
N ALA A 291 -1.60 5.15 20.32
CA ALA A 291 -1.25 6.46 20.88
C ALA A 291 -2.38 7.09 21.68
N GLU A 292 -3.60 6.59 21.62
CA GLU A 292 -4.72 7.11 22.36
C GLU A 292 -4.50 6.97 23.89
N LYS A 293 -5.08 7.92 24.63
CA LYS A 293 -4.91 7.95 26.10
C LYS A 293 -5.57 6.75 26.77
N ASN A 294 -6.71 6.34 26.27
CA ASN A 294 -7.53 5.25 26.79
C ASN A 294 -7.57 4.11 25.78
N PHE A 295 -6.39 3.65 25.35
CA PHE A 295 -6.30 2.51 24.43
C PHE A 295 -6.80 1.24 25.12
N GLU A 296 -7.78 0.58 24.49
CA GLU A 296 -8.36 -0.67 24.96
C GLU A 296 -8.17 -1.76 23.87
N LYS A 297 -7.52 -2.87 24.26
CA LYS A 297 -7.17 -3.97 23.33
C LYS A 297 -8.39 -4.56 22.64
N GLU A 298 -9.46 -4.81 23.38
CA GLU A 298 -10.66 -5.45 22.84
C GLU A 298 -11.40 -4.54 21.86
N THR A 299 -11.48 -3.24 22.13
CA THR A 299 -12.03 -2.25 21.20
C THR A 299 -11.18 -2.18 19.92
N PHE A 300 -9.87 -2.25 20.04
CA PHE A 300 -8.96 -2.30 18.89
C PHE A 300 -9.21 -3.55 18.02
N LYS A 301 -9.31 -4.73 18.64
CA LYS A 301 -9.65 -6.00 17.94
C LYS A 301 -11.02 -5.92 17.28
N GLN A 302 -12.05 -5.36 17.95
CA GLN A 302 -13.37 -5.19 17.40
C GLN A 302 -13.36 -4.31 16.13
N ASN A 303 -12.70 -3.13 16.19
CA ASN A 303 -12.58 -2.25 15.04
C ASN A 303 -11.89 -2.95 13.84
N TYR A 304 -10.87 -3.75 14.12
CA TYR A 304 -10.23 -4.58 13.08
C TYR A 304 -11.18 -5.62 12.51
N GLY A 305 -11.97 -6.27 13.35
CA GLY A 305 -12.99 -7.25 12.91
C GLY A 305 -14.01 -6.63 11.96
N GLU A 306 -14.47 -5.41 12.23
CA GLU A 306 -15.36 -4.67 11.34
C GLU A 306 -14.69 -4.36 10.00
N LEU A 307 -13.45 -3.87 10.01
CA LEU A 307 -12.70 -3.57 8.79
C LEU A 307 -12.42 -4.82 7.96
N ILE A 308 -11.99 -5.92 8.60
CA ILE A 308 -11.75 -7.21 7.95
C ILE A 308 -13.05 -7.75 7.33
N SER A 309 -14.19 -7.61 8.01
CA SER A 309 -15.48 -8.05 7.49
C SER A 309 -15.88 -7.33 6.20
N ILE A 310 -15.57 -6.03 6.08
CA ILE A 310 -15.75 -5.28 4.82
C ILE A 310 -14.86 -5.89 3.72
N MET A 311 -13.60 -6.14 4.02
CA MET A 311 -12.63 -6.67 3.05
C MET A 311 -12.99 -8.08 2.57
N GLN A 312 -13.46 -8.94 3.49
CA GLN A 312 -13.89 -10.30 3.16
C GLN A 312 -15.19 -10.36 2.35
N ARG A 313 -16.07 -9.34 2.43
CA ARG A 313 -17.23 -9.25 1.52
C ARG A 313 -16.80 -8.99 0.08
N VAL A 314 -15.73 -8.20 -0.12
CA VAL A 314 -15.16 -7.94 -1.45
C VAL A 314 -14.42 -9.16 -1.98
N ASN A 315 -13.53 -9.73 -1.18
CA ASN A 315 -12.78 -10.94 -1.56
C ASN A 315 -12.63 -11.88 -0.35
N PRO A 316 -13.47 -12.92 -0.23
CA PRO A 316 -13.41 -13.87 0.89
C PRO A 316 -12.14 -14.73 0.91
N ASP A 317 -11.45 -14.83 -0.22
CA ASP A 317 -10.20 -15.59 -0.36
C ASP A 317 -8.94 -14.75 -0.13
N CYS A 318 -9.10 -13.47 0.18
CA CYS A 318 -7.99 -12.55 0.41
C CYS A 318 -7.13 -12.99 1.60
N ALA A 319 -5.84 -13.11 1.37
CA ALA A 319 -4.87 -13.33 2.45
C ALA A 319 -4.68 -12.06 3.28
N LEU A 320 -4.49 -12.22 4.59
CA LEU A 320 -4.26 -11.13 5.53
C LEU A 320 -2.85 -11.24 6.11
N LEU A 321 -2.13 -10.13 6.14
CA LEU A 321 -0.82 -10.01 6.78
C LEU A 321 -0.86 -8.84 7.77
N PHE A 322 -0.81 -9.13 9.04
CA PHE A 322 -0.67 -8.12 10.07
C PHE A 322 0.80 -7.74 10.25
N MET A 323 1.09 -6.47 10.16
CA MET A 323 2.37 -5.89 10.50
C MET A 323 2.25 -5.24 11.88
N THR A 324 2.96 -5.76 12.88
CA THR A 324 2.93 -5.15 14.22
C THR A 324 3.48 -3.72 14.15
N ASN A 325 2.98 -2.83 15.01
CA ASN A 325 3.45 -1.45 15.03
C ASN A 325 4.95 -1.39 15.37
N ASN A 326 5.67 -0.44 14.78
CA ASN A 326 6.98 -0.09 15.31
C ASN A 326 6.87 0.45 16.75
N ASP A 327 7.97 0.39 17.50
CA ASP A 327 8.08 1.12 18.78
C ASP A 327 7.82 2.62 18.54
N SER A 328 7.22 3.28 19.51
CA SER A 328 6.88 4.68 19.38
C SER A 328 6.98 5.43 20.70
N PHE A 329 7.12 6.76 20.60
CA PHE A 329 7.21 7.65 21.74
C PHE A 329 6.11 8.70 21.71
N LYS A 330 5.52 8.98 22.86
CA LYS A 330 4.55 10.08 23.05
C LYS A 330 5.27 11.34 23.48
N ARG A 331 4.98 12.46 22.85
CA ARG A 331 5.47 13.76 23.27
C ARG A 331 4.66 14.26 24.46
N ILE A 332 5.31 14.40 25.61
CA ILE A 332 4.67 14.89 26.85
C ILE A 332 4.89 16.39 27.10
N LYS A 333 6.04 16.93 26.66
CA LYS A 333 6.38 18.38 26.71
C LYS A 333 7.30 18.72 25.54
N LYS A 334 7.57 20.03 25.34
CA LYS A 334 8.55 20.47 24.33
C LYS A 334 9.88 19.74 24.53
N LYS A 335 10.32 18.97 23.51
CA LYS A 335 11.55 18.15 23.52
C LYS A 335 11.59 17.00 24.55
N LYS A 336 10.49 16.67 25.24
CA LYS A 336 10.44 15.51 26.13
C LYS A 336 9.49 14.46 25.58
N TYR A 337 10.00 13.24 25.43
CA TYR A 337 9.29 12.09 24.88
C TYR A 337 9.34 10.94 25.88
N GLU A 338 8.26 10.19 26.00
CA GLU A 338 8.18 8.95 26.77
C GLU A 338 7.76 7.81 25.85
N VAL A 339 8.32 6.63 26.10
CA VAL A 339 7.96 5.43 25.34
C VAL A 339 6.47 5.12 25.49
N ASN A 340 5.83 4.73 24.37
CA ASN A 340 4.45 4.28 24.40
C ASN A 340 4.41 2.80 24.85
N PRO A 341 3.87 2.48 26.04
CA PRO A 341 3.85 1.10 26.53
C PRO A 341 2.88 0.20 25.75
N ASN A 342 1.92 0.79 25.04
CA ASN A 342 0.87 0.05 24.31
C ASN A 342 1.41 -0.76 23.14
N GLY A 343 2.66 -0.53 22.70
CA GLY A 343 3.28 -1.29 21.61
C GLY A 343 3.23 -2.81 21.84
N LYS A 344 3.51 -3.27 23.08
CA LYS A 344 3.41 -4.70 23.43
C LYS A 344 1.98 -5.22 23.45
N ILE A 345 1.02 -4.39 23.86
CA ILE A 345 -0.40 -4.77 23.91
C ILE A 345 -0.92 -4.96 22.48
N VAL A 346 -0.54 -4.06 21.58
CA VAL A 346 -0.89 -4.14 20.15
C VAL A 346 -0.22 -5.32 19.48
N GLN A 347 1.06 -5.60 19.78
CA GLN A 347 1.75 -6.80 19.29
C GLN A 347 0.98 -8.07 19.66
N GLN A 348 0.56 -8.20 20.93
CA GLN A 348 -0.25 -9.32 21.39
C GLN A 348 -1.60 -9.37 20.68
N ALA A 349 -2.28 -8.24 20.51
CA ALA A 349 -3.57 -8.17 19.81
C ALA A 349 -3.45 -8.68 18.36
N PHE A 350 -2.38 -8.34 17.65
CA PHE A 350 -2.16 -8.84 16.29
C PHE A 350 -1.93 -10.34 16.24
N MET A 351 -1.19 -10.93 17.20
CA MET A 351 -1.01 -12.38 17.28
C MET A 351 -2.34 -13.10 17.52
N GLU A 352 -3.16 -12.59 18.46
CA GLU A 352 -4.49 -13.14 18.74
C GLU A 352 -5.42 -13.04 17.51
N MET A 353 -5.46 -11.88 16.84
CA MET A 353 -6.27 -11.71 15.62
C MET A 353 -5.78 -12.59 14.47
N ALA A 354 -4.47 -12.80 14.35
CA ALA A 354 -3.94 -13.67 13.32
C ALA A 354 -4.36 -15.13 13.51
N GLU A 355 -4.45 -15.61 14.75
CA GLU A 355 -5.00 -16.92 15.06
C GLU A 355 -6.50 -16.98 14.71
N ASP A 356 -7.28 -15.94 15.10
CA ASP A 356 -8.73 -15.88 14.87
C ASP A 356 -9.10 -15.82 13.37
N TYR A 357 -8.31 -15.12 12.55
CA TYR A 357 -8.60 -14.87 11.12
C TYR A 357 -7.76 -15.70 10.14
N GLY A 358 -6.90 -16.58 10.60
CA GLY A 358 -6.00 -17.34 9.72
C GLY A 358 -5.03 -16.43 8.95
N ALA A 359 -4.50 -15.41 9.61
CA ALA A 359 -3.62 -14.43 9.00
C ALA A 359 -2.14 -14.71 9.30
N ALA A 360 -1.25 -14.20 8.46
CA ALA A 360 0.16 -14.10 8.76
C ALA A 360 0.45 -12.88 9.65
N VAL A 361 1.54 -12.94 10.42
CA VAL A 361 2.08 -11.80 11.17
C VAL A 361 3.53 -11.57 10.77
N TRP A 362 3.86 -10.33 10.43
CA TRP A 362 5.22 -9.85 10.43
C TRP A 362 5.45 -9.03 11.70
N ASP A 363 6.25 -9.57 12.63
CA ASP A 363 6.47 -8.93 13.92
C ASP A 363 7.56 -7.85 13.85
N GLN A 364 7.22 -6.74 13.18
CA GLN A 364 8.11 -5.58 13.05
C GLN A 364 8.57 -5.07 14.43
N PHE A 365 7.70 -5.09 15.45
CA PHE A 365 8.06 -4.61 16.78
C PHE A 365 9.24 -5.39 17.36
N ASP A 366 9.23 -6.71 17.27
CA ASP A 366 10.33 -7.54 17.77
C ASP A 366 11.56 -7.44 16.86
N VAL A 367 11.39 -7.51 15.54
CA VAL A 367 12.47 -7.36 14.54
C VAL A 367 13.27 -6.08 14.74
N MET A 368 12.59 -4.99 15.10
CA MET A 368 13.23 -3.69 15.37
C MET A 368 13.97 -3.61 16.72
N GLY A 369 13.83 -4.60 17.61
CA GLY A 369 14.42 -4.62 18.95
C GLY A 369 13.44 -4.28 20.09
N GLY A 370 12.13 -4.27 19.80
CA GLY A 370 11.07 -4.11 20.81
C GLY A 370 10.98 -2.73 21.44
N LEU A 371 10.54 -2.70 22.68
CA LEU A 371 10.26 -1.46 23.39
C LEU A 371 11.53 -0.61 23.57
N ARG A 372 11.46 0.68 23.23
CA ARG A 372 12.53 1.69 23.24
C ARG A 372 13.52 1.56 22.06
N SER A 373 13.29 0.66 21.11
CA SER A 373 14.18 0.49 19.96
C SER A 373 14.30 1.73 19.09
N MET A 374 13.23 2.53 18.95
CA MET A 374 13.24 3.76 18.14
C MET A 374 14.30 4.81 18.58
N GLN A 375 14.81 4.75 19.81
CA GLN A 375 15.96 5.57 20.22
C GLN A 375 17.25 5.14 19.53
N ASN A 376 17.43 3.84 19.30
CA ASN A 376 18.60 3.31 18.60
C ASN A 376 18.48 3.54 17.09
N TRP A 377 17.28 3.39 16.54
CA TRP A 377 16.98 3.71 15.15
C TRP A 377 17.22 5.19 14.85
N GLU A 378 16.84 6.12 15.77
CA GLU A 378 17.16 7.56 15.65
C GLU A 378 18.67 7.81 15.67
N LYS A 379 19.40 7.19 16.61
CA LYS A 379 20.87 7.33 16.70
C LYS A 379 21.59 6.81 15.46
N ALA A 380 21.06 5.77 14.83
CA ALA A 380 21.58 5.21 13.59
C ALA A 380 21.18 6.03 12.33
N GLY A 381 20.40 7.10 12.49
CA GLY A 381 19.94 7.93 11.36
C GLY A 381 18.78 7.31 10.56
N LEU A 382 18.18 6.21 11.07
CA LEU A 382 17.09 5.48 10.42
C LEU A 382 15.70 5.94 10.88
N ALA A 383 15.59 6.64 12.02
CA ALA A 383 14.34 7.22 12.49
C ALA A 383 14.45 8.74 12.68
N GLN A 384 13.30 9.41 12.64
CA GLN A 384 13.19 10.84 12.86
C GLN A 384 13.25 11.17 14.38
N LYS A 385 13.46 12.45 14.68
CA LYS A 385 13.56 12.95 16.06
C LYS A 385 12.27 12.80 16.87
N ASP A 386 11.14 12.58 16.22
CA ASP A 386 9.86 12.34 16.87
C ASP A 386 9.74 10.91 17.45
N LYS A 387 10.63 10.00 17.03
CA LYS A 387 10.67 8.60 17.47
C LYS A 387 9.38 7.84 17.16
N ILE A 388 8.76 8.19 16.03
CA ILE A 388 7.60 7.54 15.46
C ILE A 388 7.90 7.20 14.00
N HIS A 389 8.31 8.21 13.23
CA HIS A 389 8.53 8.07 11.79
C HIS A 389 9.99 7.71 11.47
N PHE A 390 10.16 7.03 10.37
CA PHE A 390 11.49 6.69 9.85
C PHE A 390 12.01 7.78 8.92
N THR A 391 13.32 7.80 8.74
CA THR A 391 13.94 8.51 7.61
C THR A 391 13.66 7.75 6.33
N ARG A 392 14.01 8.32 5.17
CA ARG A 392 13.88 7.62 3.89
C ARG A 392 14.63 6.28 3.89
N ASP A 393 15.86 6.27 4.40
CA ASP A 393 16.70 5.06 4.48
C ASP A 393 16.10 4.04 5.46
N GLY A 394 15.53 4.52 6.58
CA GLY A 394 14.80 3.66 7.51
C GLY A 394 13.57 3.01 6.87
N TYR A 395 12.77 3.77 6.10
CA TYR A 395 11.64 3.21 5.36
C TYR A 395 12.07 2.20 4.30
N LYS A 396 13.19 2.43 3.60
CA LYS A 396 13.73 1.46 2.64
C LYS A 396 14.14 0.17 3.35
N LEU A 397 14.86 0.28 4.46
CA LEU A 397 15.25 -0.90 5.26
C LEU A 397 14.04 -1.70 5.74
N ILE A 398 12.96 -1.03 6.21
CA ILE A 398 11.72 -1.68 6.59
C ILE A 398 11.06 -2.39 5.38
N GLY A 399 11.11 -1.77 4.19
CA GLY A 399 10.63 -2.36 2.94
C GLY A 399 11.39 -3.62 2.55
N ASP A 400 12.72 -3.60 2.68
CA ASP A 400 13.58 -4.75 2.42
C ASP A 400 13.31 -5.90 3.42
N LEU A 401 13.12 -5.56 4.69
CA LEU A 401 12.81 -6.54 5.74
C LEU A 401 11.45 -7.21 5.51
N LEU A 402 10.40 -6.45 5.22
CA LEU A 402 9.07 -7.01 4.91
C LEU A 402 9.12 -7.89 3.66
N TYR A 403 9.79 -7.42 2.61
CA TYR A 403 9.97 -8.20 1.39
C TYR A 403 10.69 -9.52 1.69
N ASN A 404 11.79 -9.48 2.44
CA ASN A 404 12.54 -10.68 2.80
C ASN A 404 11.68 -11.68 3.58
N ALA A 405 10.88 -11.22 4.53
CA ALA A 405 9.99 -12.10 5.30
C ALA A 405 8.92 -12.76 4.41
N LEU A 406 8.34 -12.01 3.46
CA LEU A 406 7.36 -12.56 2.52
C LEU A 406 7.99 -13.53 1.54
N ILE A 407 9.11 -13.17 0.91
CA ILE A 407 9.75 -13.97 -0.12
C ILE A 407 10.37 -15.26 0.45
N GLU A 408 10.82 -15.24 1.71
CA GLU A 408 11.27 -16.45 2.41
C GLU A 408 10.14 -17.47 2.51
N SER A 409 8.95 -17.03 2.97
CA SER A 409 7.75 -17.88 3.07
C SER A 409 7.30 -18.39 1.70
N TYR A 410 7.33 -17.52 0.68
CA TYR A 410 7.05 -17.92 -0.70
C TYR A 410 8.03 -18.97 -1.22
N MET A 411 9.33 -18.82 -0.98
CA MET A 411 10.31 -19.84 -1.38
C MET A 411 10.14 -21.16 -0.64
N GLN A 412 9.63 -21.14 0.60
CA GLN A 412 9.28 -22.37 1.32
C GLN A 412 8.09 -23.07 0.65
N HIS A 413 7.04 -22.32 0.26
CA HIS A 413 5.90 -22.84 -0.52
C HIS A 413 6.36 -23.50 -1.83
N VAL A 414 7.17 -22.81 -2.63
CA VAL A 414 7.71 -23.36 -3.90
C VAL A 414 8.49 -24.66 -3.68
N ARG A 415 9.34 -24.72 -2.62
CA ARG A 415 10.11 -25.92 -2.30
C ARG A 415 9.24 -27.09 -1.85
N GLN A 416 8.13 -26.84 -1.17
CA GLN A 416 7.19 -27.87 -0.75
C GLN A 416 6.45 -28.47 -1.96
N ASN A 417 5.99 -27.60 -2.87
CA ASN A 417 5.28 -28.03 -4.08
C ASN A 417 6.20 -28.76 -5.08
N ALA A 418 7.48 -28.37 -5.18
CA ALA A 418 8.45 -29.05 -6.04
C ALA A 418 8.81 -30.47 -5.59
N LYS A 419 8.41 -30.90 -4.38
CA LYS A 419 8.63 -32.25 -3.85
C LYS A 419 7.44 -33.18 -4.04
N GLN A 420 6.29 -32.63 -4.45
CA GLN A 420 5.08 -33.38 -4.79
C GLN A 420 5.04 -33.68 -6.30
#